data_697f053a69ab0f585fd16cf56437dae0
#
_entry.id   697f053a69ab0f585fd16cf56437dae0
#
_cell.length_a   1.000
_cell.length_b   1.000
_cell.length_c   1.000
_cell.angle_alpha   90.00
_cell.angle_beta   90.00
_cell.angle_gamma   90.00
#
_symmetry.space_group_name_H-M   'P 1'
#
loop_
_entity.id
_entity.type
_entity.pdbx_description
1 polymer ?
#
loop_
_entity_poly.entity_id
_entity_poly.type
_entity_poly.pdbx_seq_one_letter_code
_entity_poly.pdbx_strand_id
1 'polypeptide(L)'
;MPRKARKSIFITGAASGMGRETARLFGKKGWFVGGYDVNEAGLEDLKAELGAENCLVRRLDVTNRADYRAALDDFGPAAGGRLDILYNNAGIGRGGPFAEQPFEDILAVVQVNLVGVLIGIYEAIPLLKATPGSLCFTTSSSSATFGMPGIAVYSATKHAVKGLTEALSVEFRAMGVRVADVLPGLIDTPILPPGAIDAAPKEGMFRAIPPVEVAKVVWEAYHDESRLHWFVPPEIAELDKASALGPEAVRDQIASGAFAWDPRKAD
;
A
#
# COMPACT_ATOMS: atom_id res chain seq x y z
N MET A 1 -5.44 14.20 34.63
CA MET A 1 -6.23 14.54 33.43
C MET A 1 -6.18 13.35 32.50
N PRO A 2 -7.29 12.87 31.94
CA PRO A 2 -7.22 11.81 30.94
C PRO A 2 -6.39 12.32 29.77
N ARG A 3 -5.37 11.55 29.35
CA ARG A 3 -4.60 11.86 28.14
C ARG A 3 -5.63 11.98 27.00
N LYS A 4 -5.61 13.14 26.30
CA LYS A 4 -6.42 13.33 25.08
C LYS A 4 -6.15 12.13 24.16
N ALA A 5 -7.21 11.44 23.74
CA ALA A 5 -7.07 10.24 22.91
C ALA A 5 -6.20 10.59 21.69
N ARG A 6 -5.03 9.96 21.60
CA ARG A 6 -4.03 10.19 20.55
C ARG A 6 -4.54 9.53 19.28
N LYS A 7 -4.42 10.18 18.13
CA LYS A 7 -4.73 9.58 16.83
C LYS A 7 -3.84 8.36 16.58
N SER A 8 -4.34 7.41 15.81
CA SER A 8 -3.68 6.13 15.62
C SER A 8 -3.72 5.65 14.17
N ILE A 9 -2.69 4.92 13.78
CA ILE A 9 -2.56 4.30 12.46
C ILE A 9 -2.13 2.84 12.61
N PHE A 10 -2.78 1.94 11.86
CA PHE A 10 -2.43 0.52 11.74
C PHE A 10 -1.79 0.30 10.36
N ILE A 11 -0.54 -0.15 10.30
CA ILE A 11 0.25 -0.26 9.08
C ILE A 11 0.69 -1.69 8.88
N THR A 12 0.33 -2.31 7.75
CA THR A 12 0.91 -3.59 7.32
C THR A 12 2.12 -3.37 6.41
N GLY A 13 3.12 -4.25 6.45
CA GLY A 13 4.38 -4.06 5.74
C GLY A 13 5.22 -2.93 6.36
N ALA A 14 5.20 -2.81 7.69
CA ALA A 14 5.82 -1.71 8.42
C ALA A 14 7.32 -1.86 8.66
N ALA A 15 7.91 -3.02 8.42
CA ALA A 15 9.31 -3.28 8.68
C ALA A 15 10.26 -2.62 7.67
N SER A 16 9.78 -2.22 6.49
CA SER A 16 10.62 -1.66 5.43
C SER A 16 9.87 -0.68 4.52
N GLY A 17 10.60 -0.02 3.62
CA GLY A 17 10.06 0.78 2.52
C GLY A 17 9.01 1.81 2.92
N MET A 18 7.92 1.88 2.16
CA MET A 18 6.85 2.86 2.35
C MET A 18 6.16 2.75 3.71
N GLY A 19 5.93 1.52 4.20
CA GLY A 19 5.31 1.30 5.52
C GLY A 19 6.17 1.83 6.65
N ARG A 20 7.49 1.58 6.63
CA ARG A 20 8.43 2.07 7.65
C ARG A 20 8.53 3.60 7.65
N GLU A 21 8.64 4.22 6.46
CA GLU A 21 8.67 5.68 6.37
C GLU A 21 7.35 6.33 6.83
N THR A 22 6.21 5.67 6.54
CA THR A 22 4.91 6.11 7.07
C THR A 22 4.88 6.00 8.60
N ALA A 23 5.32 4.89 9.16
CA ALA A 23 5.41 4.70 10.62
C ALA A 23 6.27 5.78 11.28
N ARG A 24 7.45 6.09 10.70
CA ARG A 24 8.35 7.16 11.17
C ARG A 24 7.69 8.54 11.12
N LEU A 25 7.03 8.88 10.01
CA LEU A 25 6.38 10.17 9.84
C LEU A 25 5.25 10.34 10.87
N PHE A 26 4.37 9.35 11.01
CA PHE A 26 3.24 9.42 11.92
C PHE A 26 3.68 9.43 13.40
N GLY A 27 4.71 8.65 13.75
CA GLY A 27 5.33 8.70 15.07
C GLY A 27 5.89 10.09 15.41
N LYS A 28 6.61 10.72 14.48
CA LYS A 28 7.09 12.11 14.62
C LYS A 28 5.96 13.15 14.77
N LYS A 29 4.78 12.85 14.21
CA LYS A 29 3.57 13.68 14.36
C LYS A 29 2.79 13.39 15.64
N GLY A 30 3.28 12.49 16.50
CA GLY A 30 2.69 12.17 17.80
C GLY A 30 1.52 11.20 17.74
N TRP A 31 1.34 10.47 16.63
CA TRP A 31 0.34 9.42 16.51
C TRP A 31 0.81 8.14 17.21
N PHE A 32 -0.16 7.33 17.64
CA PHE A 32 0.13 5.95 18.04
C PHE A 32 0.25 5.07 16.78
N VAL A 33 1.35 4.34 16.65
CA VAL A 33 1.65 3.54 15.47
C VAL A 33 1.53 2.06 15.78
N GLY A 34 0.61 1.35 15.11
CA GLY A 34 0.62 -0.10 15.00
C GLY A 34 1.43 -0.52 13.78
N GLY A 35 2.56 -1.17 13.98
CA GLY A 35 3.43 -1.65 12.90
C GLY A 35 3.41 -3.16 12.78
N TYR A 36 3.04 -3.70 11.63
CA TYR A 36 2.84 -5.12 11.40
C TYR A 36 3.57 -5.60 10.15
N ASP A 37 4.29 -6.73 10.28
CA ASP A 37 5.08 -7.32 9.21
C ASP A 37 5.37 -8.79 9.53
N VAL A 38 5.81 -9.57 8.55
CA VAL A 38 6.38 -10.90 8.78
C VAL A 38 7.85 -10.83 9.21
N ASN A 39 8.53 -9.71 8.95
CA ASN A 39 9.92 -9.45 9.32
C ASN A 39 10.03 -8.90 10.75
N GLU A 40 10.17 -9.78 11.73
CA GLU A 40 10.25 -9.43 13.15
C GLU A 40 11.47 -8.56 13.48
N ALA A 41 12.62 -8.82 12.87
CA ALA A 41 13.83 -8.02 13.12
C ALA A 41 13.63 -6.54 12.71
N GLY A 42 13.05 -6.31 11.52
CA GLY A 42 12.73 -4.95 11.08
C GLY A 42 11.67 -4.25 11.93
N LEU A 43 10.75 -5.02 12.55
CA LEU A 43 9.77 -4.48 13.50
C LEU A 43 10.41 -4.06 14.83
N GLU A 44 11.35 -4.84 15.38
CA GLU A 44 12.08 -4.46 16.60
C GLU A 44 12.96 -3.21 16.38
N ASP A 45 13.58 -3.09 15.20
CA ASP A 45 14.29 -1.85 14.81
C ASP A 45 13.32 -0.65 14.78
N LEU A 46 12.15 -0.81 14.16
CA LEU A 46 11.13 0.24 14.11
C LEU A 46 10.65 0.64 15.50
N LYS A 47 10.43 -0.32 16.39
CA LYS A 47 10.04 -0.09 17.79
C LYS A 47 11.11 0.68 18.56
N ALA A 48 12.38 0.33 18.37
CA ALA A 48 13.49 1.06 18.97
C ALA A 48 13.56 2.53 18.49
N GLU A 49 13.25 2.78 17.22
CA GLU A 49 13.21 4.13 16.65
C GLU A 49 12.02 4.97 17.16
N LEU A 50 10.85 4.39 17.34
CA LEU A 50 9.63 5.10 17.73
C LEU A 50 9.47 5.25 19.25
N GLY A 51 10.08 4.36 20.03
CA GLY A 51 9.84 4.20 21.47
C GLY A 51 8.61 3.36 21.76
N ALA A 52 8.75 2.42 22.71
CA ALA A 52 7.72 1.43 23.03
C ALA A 52 6.37 2.05 23.50
N GLU A 53 6.40 3.26 24.05
CA GLU A 53 5.20 3.98 24.49
C GLU A 53 4.43 4.63 23.32
N ASN A 54 5.02 4.67 22.14
CA ASN A 54 4.46 5.32 20.95
C ASN A 54 3.97 4.33 19.91
N CYS A 55 4.29 3.05 20.05
CA CYS A 55 3.93 2.05 19.06
C CYS A 55 3.60 0.68 19.68
N LEU A 56 2.86 -0.10 18.92
CA LEU A 56 2.72 -1.54 19.09
C LEU A 56 3.23 -2.20 17.81
N VAL A 57 4.25 -3.04 17.91
CA VAL A 57 4.71 -3.83 16.77
C VAL A 57 4.46 -5.31 17.03
N ARG A 58 4.07 -6.04 15.98
CA ARG A 58 3.81 -7.47 16.08
C ARG A 58 3.99 -8.13 14.71
N ARG A 59 4.51 -9.36 14.74
CA ARG A 59 4.48 -10.21 13.55
C ARG A 59 3.04 -10.42 13.10
N LEU A 60 2.78 -10.24 11.79
CA LEU A 60 1.50 -10.47 11.14
C LEU A 60 1.71 -11.02 9.73
N ASP A 61 1.12 -12.17 9.47
CA ASP A 61 0.89 -12.65 8.11
C ASP A 61 -0.50 -12.18 7.67
N VAL A 62 -0.56 -11.23 6.73
CA VAL A 62 -1.82 -10.64 6.24
C VAL A 62 -2.73 -11.65 5.57
N THR A 63 -2.22 -12.80 5.12
CA THR A 63 -3.00 -13.89 4.51
C THR A 63 -3.74 -14.73 5.54
N ASN A 64 -3.36 -14.63 6.82
CA ASN A 64 -3.98 -15.35 7.92
C ASN A 64 -5.03 -14.47 8.62
N ARG A 65 -6.29 -14.76 8.38
CA ARG A 65 -7.40 -13.98 8.95
C ARG A 65 -7.43 -13.99 10.48
N ALA A 66 -7.12 -15.12 11.12
CA ALA A 66 -7.11 -15.22 12.58
C ALA A 66 -5.98 -14.39 13.20
N ASP A 67 -4.81 -14.38 12.56
CA ASP A 67 -3.67 -13.57 12.95
C ASP A 67 -3.96 -12.07 12.81
N TYR A 68 -4.64 -11.68 11.72
CA TYR A 68 -5.05 -10.30 11.49
C TYR A 68 -6.04 -9.82 12.57
N ARG A 69 -7.04 -10.64 12.89
CA ARG A 69 -8.01 -10.33 13.96
C ARG A 69 -7.30 -10.16 15.29
N ALA A 70 -6.42 -11.10 15.68
CA ALA A 70 -5.67 -11.01 16.92
C ALA A 70 -4.78 -9.74 16.97
N ALA A 71 -4.21 -9.31 15.84
CA ALA A 71 -3.44 -8.07 15.76
C ALA A 71 -4.32 -6.83 16.02
N LEU A 72 -5.55 -6.79 15.49
CA LEU A 72 -6.52 -5.70 15.75
C LEU A 72 -7.06 -5.72 17.18
N ASP A 73 -7.28 -6.91 17.75
CA ASP A 73 -7.71 -7.09 19.15
C ASP A 73 -6.66 -6.57 20.14
N ASP A 74 -5.37 -6.73 19.84
CA ASP A 74 -4.27 -6.15 20.61
C ASP A 74 -4.13 -4.64 20.36
N PHE A 75 -4.27 -4.20 19.12
CA PHE A 75 -4.12 -2.80 18.75
C PHE A 75 -5.21 -1.89 19.33
N GLY A 76 -6.47 -2.32 19.28
CA GLY A 76 -7.59 -1.51 19.72
C GLY A 76 -7.42 -0.95 21.14
N PRO A 77 -7.22 -1.77 22.18
CA PRO A 77 -6.97 -1.28 23.54
C PRO A 77 -5.71 -0.42 23.65
N ALA A 78 -4.61 -0.81 22.99
CA ALA A 78 -3.35 -0.04 23.01
C ALA A 78 -3.50 1.37 22.39
N ALA A 79 -4.35 1.51 21.36
CA ALA A 79 -4.67 2.77 20.70
C ALA A 79 -5.82 3.55 21.37
N GLY A 80 -6.30 3.11 22.55
CA GLY A 80 -7.41 3.75 23.25
C GLY A 80 -8.77 3.59 22.55
N GLY A 81 -8.98 2.46 21.88
CA GLY A 81 -10.22 2.13 21.17
C GLY A 81 -10.38 2.83 19.81
N ARG A 82 -9.32 3.38 19.24
CA ARG A 82 -9.35 4.17 17.99
C ARG A 82 -8.55 3.50 16.87
N LEU A 83 -9.02 3.70 15.64
CA LEU A 83 -8.28 3.45 14.42
C LEU A 83 -8.57 4.58 13.43
N ASP A 84 -7.72 5.60 13.42
CA ASP A 84 -7.90 6.75 12.53
C ASP A 84 -7.50 6.44 11.09
N ILE A 85 -6.46 5.61 10.89
CA ILE A 85 -6.06 5.11 9.57
C ILE A 85 -5.78 3.62 9.65
N LEU A 86 -6.46 2.82 8.82
CA LEU A 86 -5.98 1.52 8.39
C LEU A 86 -5.14 1.73 7.13
N TYR A 87 -3.85 1.40 7.17
CA TYR A 87 -2.98 1.45 6.01
C TYR A 87 -2.59 0.05 5.56
N ASN A 88 -3.34 -0.50 4.60
CA ASN A 88 -3.03 -1.76 3.92
C ASN A 88 -1.91 -1.55 2.92
N ASN A 89 -0.66 -1.75 3.36
CA ASN A 89 0.53 -1.50 2.56
C ASN A 89 1.35 -2.76 2.27
N ALA A 90 1.20 -3.83 3.06
CA ALA A 90 1.90 -5.08 2.81
C ALA A 90 1.66 -5.58 1.37
N GLY A 91 2.72 -6.01 0.71
CA GLY A 91 2.66 -6.52 -0.64
C GLY A 91 3.96 -7.18 -1.05
N ILE A 92 3.88 -8.07 -2.02
CA ILE A 92 5.03 -8.72 -2.64
C ILE A 92 5.03 -8.51 -4.14
N GLY A 93 6.22 -8.45 -4.73
CA GLY A 93 6.44 -8.47 -6.18
C GLY A 93 7.00 -9.82 -6.61
N ARG A 94 6.39 -10.43 -7.60
CA ARG A 94 6.94 -11.55 -8.36
C ARG A 94 6.75 -11.21 -9.82
N GLY A 95 7.81 -11.27 -10.59
CA GLY A 95 7.83 -10.90 -12.00
C GLY A 95 8.40 -12.01 -12.88
N GLY A 96 8.29 -11.81 -14.18
CA GLY A 96 8.74 -12.70 -15.24
C GLY A 96 7.68 -12.87 -16.31
N PRO A 97 8.01 -13.51 -17.46
CA PRO A 97 7.03 -13.88 -18.47
C PRO A 97 5.93 -14.76 -17.86
N PHE A 98 4.66 -14.41 -18.08
CA PHE A 98 3.53 -15.11 -17.44
C PHE A 98 3.55 -16.62 -17.65
N ALA A 99 3.94 -17.07 -18.85
CA ALA A 99 3.99 -18.49 -19.20
C ALA A 99 5.10 -19.28 -18.47
N GLU A 100 6.05 -18.60 -17.86
CA GLU A 100 7.23 -19.19 -17.22
C GLU A 100 7.18 -19.06 -15.69
N GLN A 101 6.23 -18.28 -15.16
CA GLN A 101 6.11 -18.08 -13.72
C GLN A 101 5.65 -19.37 -13.02
N PRO A 102 6.28 -19.77 -11.90
CA PRO A 102 5.73 -20.81 -11.03
C PRO A 102 4.33 -20.43 -10.56
N PHE A 103 3.39 -21.37 -10.65
CA PHE A 103 2.00 -21.08 -10.28
C PHE A 103 1.84 -20.73 -8.81
N GLU A 104 2.72 -21.25 -7.95
CA GLU A 104 2.80 -20.90 -6.53
C GLU A 104 3.14 -19.42 -6.30
N ASP A 105 4.01 -18.84 -7.12
CA ASP A 105 4.32 -17.41 -7.07
C ASP A 105 3.13 -16.56 -7.50
N ILE A 106 2.39 -17.00 -8.52
CA ILE A 106 1.13 -16.38 -8.95
C ILE A 106 0.14 -16.34 -7.77
N LEU A 107 -0.08 -17.49 -7.12
CA LEU A 107 -0.99 -17.59 -5.97
C LEU A 107 -0.51 -16.73 -4.79
N ALA A 108 0.79 -16.73 -4.49
CA ALA A 108 1.35 -15.93 -3.40
C ALA A 108 1.07 -14.43 -3.61
N VAL A 109 1.25 -13.91 -4.83
CA VAL A 109 0.94 -12.50 -5.14
C VAL A 109 -0.54 -12.19 -4.92
N VAL A 110 -1.44 -13.07 -5.36
CA VAL A 110 -2.89 -12.90 -5.15
C VAL A 110 -3.24 -12.94 -3.66
N GLN A 111 -2.69 -13.89 -2.91
CA GLN A 111 -2.96 -14.05 -1.48
C GLN A 111 -2.52 -12.83 -0.68
N VAL A 112 -1.31 -12.35 -0.90
CA VAL A 112 -0.79 -11.20 -0.13
C VAL A 112 -1.42 -9.88 -0.60
N ASN A 113 -1.40 -9.61 -1.92
CA ASN A 113 -1.71 -8.27 -2.43
C ASN A 113 -3.22 -8.01 -2.56
N LEU A 114 -4.05 -9.06 -2.61
CA LEU A 114 -5.50 -8.91 -2.72
C LEU A 114 -6.23 -9.52 -1.52
N VAL A 115 -6.05 -10.81 -1.25
CA VAL A 115 -6.78 -11.47 -0.15
C VAL A 115 -6.39 -10.86 1.20
N GLY A 116 -5.10 -10.56 1.42
CA GLY A 116 -4.62 -9.87 2.63
C GLY A 116 -5.26 -8.50 2.82
N VAL A 117 -5.44 -7.73 1.73
CA VAL A 117 -6.15 -6.43 1.77
C VAL A 117 -7.62 -6.62 2.13
N LEU A 118 -8.31 -7.60 1.51
CA LEU A 118 -9.71 -7.91 1.82
C LEU A 118 -9.90 -8.29 3.29
N ILE A 119 -9.01 -9.14 3.83
CA ILE A 119 -9.01 -9.52 5.25
C ILE A 119 -8.84 -8.27 6.12
N GLY A 120 -7.84 -7.45 5.82
CA GLY A 120 -7.54 -6.25 6.60
C GLY A 120 -8.71 -5.26 6.66
N ILE A 121 -9.31 -4.96 5.51
CA ILE A 121 -10.49 -4.09 5.43
C ILE A 121 -11.63 -4.69 6.26
N TYR A 122 -11.97 -5.97 6.03
CA TYR A 122 -13.09 -6.63 6.65
C TYR A 122 -12.98 -6.68 8.19
N GLU A 123 -11.82 -7.09 8.71
CA GLU A 123 -11.59 -7.21 10.15
C GLU A 123 -11.48 -5.85 10.85
N ALA A 124 -11.06 -4.80 10.15
CA ALA A 124 -10.92 -3.46 10.73
C ALA A 124 -12.22 -2.65 10.78
N ILE A 125 -13.30 -3.07 10.08
CA ILE A 125 -14.58 -2.34 10.04
C ILE A 125 -15.08 -1.90 11.42
N PRO A 126 -15.08 -2.74 12.47
CA PRO A 126 -15.61 -2.32 13.77
C PRO A 126 -14.86 -1.12 14.37
N LEU A 127 -13.51 -1.12 14.31
CA LEU A 127 -12.68 -0.03 14.83
C LEU A 127 -12.78 1.23 13.96
N LEU A 128 -12.81 1.08 12.64
CA LEU A 128 -12.99 2.20 11.71
C LEU A 128 -14.33 2.89 11.95
N LYS A 129 -15.44 2.15 12.03
CA LYS A 129 -16.78 2.70 12.34
C LYS A 129 -16.84 3.39 13.69
N ALA A 130 -16.14 2.89 14.69
CA ALA A 130 -16.10 3.48 16.02
C ALA A 130 -15.26 4.77 16.08
N THR A 131 -14.50 5.08 15.02
CA THR A 131 -13.58 6.22 14.97
C THR A 131 -14.07 7.27 13.97
N PRO A 132 -14.67 8.39 14.41
CA PRO A 132 -15.16 9.43 13.50
C PRO A 132 -14.05 9.98 12.59
N GLY A 133 -14.33 10.07 11.30
CA GLY A 133 -13.41 10.56 10.29
C GLY A 133 -12.25 9.61 9.97
N SER A 134 -12.41 8.32 10.26
CA SER A 134 -11.42 7.30 9.94
C SER A 134 -11.23 7.12 8.44
N LEU A 135 -10.04 6.65 8.07
CA LEU A 135 -9.64 6.42 6.68
C LEU A 135 -9.16 4.97 6.51
N CYS A 136 -9.80 4.24 5.60
CA CYS A 136 -9.26 3.00 5.05
C CYS A 136 -8.41 3.36 3.83
N PHE A 137 -7.09 3.22 3.95
CA PHE A 137 -6.13 3.61 2.94
C PHE A 137 -5.35 2.40 2.44
N THR A 138 -5.17 2.26 1.12
CA THR A 138 -4.53 1.07 0.56
C THR A 138 -3.46 1.44 -0.46
N THR A 139 -2.36 0.70 -0.49
CA THR A 139 -1.34 0.81 -1.54
C THR A 139 -1.78 0.02 -2.78
N SER A 140 -2.21 0.74 -3.82
CA SER A 140 -2.37 0.22 -5.17
C SER A 140 -1.01 0.28 -5.92
N SER A 141 -0.97 0.72 -7.15
CA SER A 141 0.27 0.89 -7.95
C SER A 141 -0.04 1.67 -9.23
N SER A 142 0.97 2.31 -9.81
CA SER A 142 0.90 2.79 -11.19
C SER A 142 0.57 1.68 -12.20
N SER A 143 0.88 0.42 -11.87
CA SER A 143 0.48 -0.74 -12.69
C SER A 143 -1.03 -1.05 -12.63
N ALA A 144 -1.81 -0.31 -11.84
CA ALA A 144 -3.27 -0.30 -11.87
C ALA A 144 -3.85 0.78 -12.81
N THR A 145 -3.02 1.55 -13.49
CA THR A 145 -3.45 2.44 -14.57
C THR A 145 -3.48 1.71 -15.91
N PHE A 146 -2.50 0.84 -16.13
CA PHE A 146 -2.42 -0.10 -17.26
C PHE A 146 -1.66 -1.34 -16.81
N GLY A 147 -2.07 -2.54 -17.27
CA GLY A 147 -1.40 -3.80 -16.95
C GLY A 147 0.00 -3.86 -17.55
N MET A 148 1.02 -3.99 -16.72
CA MET A 148 2.42 -3.96 -17.15
C MET A 148 2.92 -5.36 -17.51
N PRO A 149 3.58 -5.55 -18.67
CA PRO A 149 4.22 -6.79 -19.02
C PRO A 149 5.30 -7.16 -17.99
N GLY A 150 5.50 -8.45 -17.78
CA GLY A 150 6.44 -8.97 -16.79
C GLY A 150 5.95 -8.98 -15.34
N ILE A 151 4.88 -8.26 -15.04
CA ILE A 151 4.23 -8.23 -13.72
C ILE A 151 2.71 -8.33 -13.85
N ALA A 152 2.23 -9.17 -14.77
CA ALA A 152 0.81 -9.23 -15.13
C ALA A 152 -0.09 -9.54 -13.91
N VAL A 153 0.27 -10.54 -13.09
CA VAL A 153 -0.52 -10.91 -11.89
C VAL A 153 -0.47 -9.81 -10.84
N TYR A 154 0.70 -9.22 -10.61
CA TYR A 154 0.82 -8.06 -9.71
C TYR A 154 -0.09 -6.93 -10.19
N SER A 155 -0.04 -6.57 -11.48
CA SER A 155 -0.91 -5.54 -12.06
C SER A 155 -2.39 -5.88 -11.88
N ALA A 156 -2.80 -7.13 -12.09
CA ALA A 156 -4.17 -7.58 -11.88
C ALA A 156 -4.62 -7.38 -10.41
N THR A 157 -3.76 -7.73 -9.43
CA THR A 157 -4.08 -7.50 -8.01
C THR A 157 -4.22 -6.01 -7.67
N LYS A 158 -3.40 -5.15 -8.29
CA LYS A 158 -3.43 -3.71 -8.05
C LYS A 158 -4.62 -3.02 -8.73
N HIS A 159 -5.06 -3.50 -9.90
CA HIS A 159 -6.34 -3.09 -10.48
C HIS A 159 -7.53 -3.51 -9.60
N ALA A 160 -7.51 -4.74 -9.07
CA ALA A 160 -8.54 -5.21 -8.15
C ALA A 160 -8.64 -4.33 -6.89
N VAL A 161 -7.50 -3.93 -6.32
CA VAL A 161 -7.44 -3.00 -5.16
C VAL A 161 -8.00 -1.62 -5.54
N LYS A 162 -7.66 -1.07 -6.72
CA LYS A 162 -8.21 0.20 -7.19
C LYS A 162 -9.73 0.14 -7.30
N GLY A 163 -10.27 -0.87 -8.02
CA GLY A 163 -11.72 -1.05 -8.15
C GLY A 163 -12.43 -1.29 -6.80
N LEU A 164 -11.78 -2.01 -5.87
CA LEU A 164 -12.28 -2.18 -4.51
C LEU A 164 -12.36 -0.84 -3.76
N THR A 165 -11.34 0.00 -3.88
CA THR A 165 -11.30 1.36 -3.31
C THR A 165 -12.47 2.20 -3.84
N GLU A 166 -12.71 2.19 -5.15
CA GLU A 166 -13.81 2.91 -5.80
C GLU A 166 -15.17 2.48 -5.21
N ALA A 167 -15.45 1.19 -5.19
CA ALA A 167 -16.70 0.65 -4.67
C ALA A 167 -16.91 0.98 -3.18
N LEU A 168 -15.90 0.68 -2.35
CA LEU A 168 -15.98 0.89 -0.91
C LEU A 168 -16.01 2.38 -0.52
N SER A 169 -15.50 3.29 -1.35
CA SER A 169 -15.61 4.73 -1.12
C SER A 169 -17.06 5.21 -1.08
N VAL A 170 -17.95 4.50 -1.77
CA VAL A 170 -19.39 4.76 -1.78
C VAL A 170 -20.08 4.01 -0.62
N GLU A 171 -19.82 2.71 -0.47
CA GLU A 171 -20.46 1.87 0.54
C GLU A 171 -20.15 2.32 1.97
N PHE A 172 -18.88 2.67 2.25
CA PHE A 172 -18.43 3.01 3.59
C PHE A 172 -18.82 4.43 4.04
N ARG A 173 -19.30 5.25 3.11
CA ARG A 173 -19.83 6.58 3.42
C ARG A 173 -20.97 6.52 4.46
N ALA A 174 -21.84 5.53 4.33
CA ALA A 174 -22.95 5.32 5.28
C ALA A 174 -22.46 4.94 6.69
N MET A 175 -21.22 4.48 6.81
CA MET A 175 -20.57 4.13 8.08
C MET A 175 -19.70 5.27 8.65
N GLY A 176 -19.59 6.40 7.95
CA GLY A 176 -18.72 7.50 8.33
C GLY A 176 -17.21 7.20 8.14
N VAL A 177 -16.89 6.19 7.32
CA VAL A 177 -15.51 5.77 7.01
C VAL A 177 -15.14 6.24 5.62
N ARG A 178 -14.02 6.93 5.49
CA ARG A 178 -13.46 7.32 4.19
C ARG A 178 -12.62 6.18 3.63
N VAL A 179 -12.57 6.08 2.30
CA VAL A 179 -11.75 5.09 1.59
C VAL A 179 -10.99 5.81 0.50
N ALA A 180 -9.68 5.54 0.40
CA ALA A 180 -8.83 6.07 -0.66
C ALA A 180 -7.61 5.14 -0.87
N ASP A 181 -6.88 5.34 -1.93
CA ASP A 181 -5.64 4.62 -2.21
C ASP A 181 -4.53 5.52 -2.75
N VAL A 182 -3.32 4.99 -2.76
CA VAL A 182 -2.19 5.57 -3.47
C VAL A 182 -1.75 4.65 -4.61
N LEU A 183 -1.44 5.25 -5.75
CA LEU A 183 -0.88 4.60 -6.93
C LEU A 183 0.59 5.03 -7.10
N PRO A 184 1.52 4.38 -6.36
CA PRO A 184 2.94 4.70 -6.48
C PRO A 184 3.52 4.15 -7.78
N GLY A 185 4.45 4.91 -8.37
CA GLY A 185 5.32 4.47 -9.45
C GLY A 185 6.50 3.66 -8.94
N LEU A 186 7.69 3.98 -9.42
CA LEU A 186 8.90 3.30 -9.01
C LEU A 186 9.42 3.87 -7.68
N ILE A 187 9.09 3.21 -6.58
CA ILE A 187 9.50 3.64 -5.23
C ILE A 187 10.72 2.80 -4.80
N ASP A 188 11.77 3.47 -4.31
CA ASP A 188 13.00 2.84 -3.82
C ASP A 188 12.72 2.03 -2.54
N THR A 189 12.43 0.77 -2.72
CA THR A 189 12.03 -0.17 -1.65
C THR A 189 12.53 -1.58 -1.96
N PRO A 190 12.66 -2.45 -0.94
CA PRO A 190 13.10 -3.83 -1.12
C PRO A 190 12.20 -4.73 -1.99
N ILE A 191 11.02 -4.26 -2.40
CA ILE A 191 10.12 -5.01 -3.31
C ILE A 191 10.68 -5.06 -4.74
N LEU A 192 11.53 -4.10 -5.09
CA LEU A 192 12.11 -4.01 -6.42
C LEU A 192 13.24 -5.02 -6.61
N PRO A 193 13.42 -5.56 -7.82
CA PRO A 193 14.57 -6.39 -8.12
C PRO A 193 15.87 -5.58 -8.02
N PRO A 194 17.01 -6.26 -7.74
CA PRO A 194 18.32 -5.61 -7.74
C PRO A 194 18.59 -4.85 -9.04
N GLY A 195 19.16 -3.65 -8.94
CA GLY A 195 19.48 -2.80 -10.08
C GLY A 195 18.33 -2.01 -10.70
N ALA A 196 17.09 -2.23 -10.27
CA ALA A 196 15.92 -1.51 -10.82
C ALA A 196 16.03 0.01 -10.62
N ILE A 197 16.57 0.45 -9.49
CA ILE A 197 16.76 1.88 -9.19
C ILE A 197 17.87 2.48 -10.05
N ASP A 198 18.96 1.76 -10.25
CA ASP A 198 20.08 2.21 -11.07
C ASP A 198 19.70 2.33 -12.56
N ALA A 199 18.80 1.45 -13.02
CA ALA A 199 18.25 1.45 -14.37
C ALA A 199 17.12 2.46 -14.57
N ALA A 200 16.60 3.06 -13.50
CA ALA A 200 15.47 3.98 -13.57
C ALA A 200 15.85 5.28 -14.29
N PRO A 201 14.92 5.89 -15.06
CA PRO A 201 15.11 7.23 -15.59
C PRO A 201 15.35 8.23 -14.44
N LYS A 202 16.17 9.23 -14.69
CA LYS A 202 16.42 10.31 -13.71
C LYS A 202 15.26 11.30 -13.60
N GLU A 203 14.42 11.38 -14.63
CA GLU A 203 13.32 12.32 -14.73
C GLU A 203 12.05 11.63 -15.26
N GLY A 204 10.92 12.33 -15.17
CA GLY A 204 9.62 11.85 -15.66
C GLY A 204 8.90 10.93 -14.68
N MET A 205 7.76 10.37 -15.11
CA MET A 205 6.85 9.60 -14.26
C MET A 205 7.41 8.26 -13.76
N PHE A 206 8.47 7.76 -14.40
CA PHE A 206 9.13 6.49 -14.04
C PHE A 206 10.48 6.67 -13.33
N ARG A 207 10.80 7.90 -12.89
CA ARG A 207 11.97 8.12 -12.04
C ARG A 207 11.82 7.38 -10.71
N ALA A 208 12.95 7.03 -10.11
CA ALA A 208 12.97 6.48 -8.75
C ALA A 208 12.52 7.55 -7.73
N ILE A 209 11.61 7.19 -6.84
CA ILE A 209 11.03 8.07 -5.82
C ILE A 209 11.38 7.52 -4.44
N PRO A 210 11.85 8.36 -3.51
CA PRO A 210 12.05 7.97 -2.13
C PRO A 210 10.72 7.56 -1.44
N PRO A 211 10.70 6.50 -0.60
CA PRO A 211 9.47 6.02 0.03
C PRO A 211 8.80 7.05 0.98
N VAL A 212 9.56 8.02 1.47
CA VAL A 212 9.02 9.11 2.29
C VAL A 212 7.99 9.97 1.54
N GLU A 213 8.06 10.06 0.21
CA GLU A 213 7.06 10.79 -0.58
C GLU A 213 5.68 10.11 -0.50
N VAL A 214 5.64 8.78 -0.48
CA VAL A 214 4.39 8.04 -0.24
C VAL A 214 3.89 8.27 1.18
N ALA A 215 4.78 8.28 2.18
CA ALA A 215 4.40 8.57 3.56
C ALA A 215 3.74 9.97 3.72
N LYS A 216 4.24 10.98 2.98
CA LYS A 216 3.63 12.32 2.93
C LYS A 216 2.22 12.27 2.34
N VAL A 217 2.02 11.48 1.29
CA VAL A 217 0.71 11.31 0.67
C VAL A 217 -0.28 10.63 1.61
N VAL A 218 0.13 9.61 2.38
CA VAL A 218 -0.75 9.03 3.42
C VAL A 218 -1.17 10.07 4.45
N TRP A 219 -0.25 10.97 4.84
CA TRP A 219 -0.55 12.07 5.73
C TRP A 219 -1.53 13.06 5.11
N GLU A 220 -1.32 13.46 3.86
CA GLU A 220 -2.19 14.38 3.13
C GLU A 220 -3.58 13.79 2.93
N ALA A 221 -3.69 12.52 2.55
CA ALA A 221 -4.95 11.83 2.33
C ALA A 221 -5.83 11.77 3.59
N TYR A 222 -5.22 11.76 4.77
CA TYR A 222 -5.99 11.86 6.01
C TYR A 222 -6.61 13.26 6.21
N HIS A 223 -5.98 14.31 5.68
CA HIS A 223 -6.40 15.70 5.86
C HIS A 223 -7.17 16.28 4.67
N ASP A 224 -7.14 15.64 3.52
CA ASP A 224 -7.87 16.02 2.30
C ASP A 224 -8.89 14.93 1.93
N GLU A 225 -10.17 15.26 2.04
CA GLU A 225 -11.29 14.35 1.74
C GLU A 225 -11.73 14.38 0.27
N SER A 226 -11.12 15.24 -0.54
CA SER A 226 -11.58 15.50 -1.91
C SER A 226 -11.09 14.46 -2.92
N ARG A 227 -10.03 13.72 -2.59
CA ARG A 227 -9.37 12.79 -3.52
C ARG A 227 -9.60 11.34 -3.15
N LEU A 228 -9.90 10.52 -4.16
CA LEU A 228 -10.03 9.09 -4.04
C LEU A 228 -8.69 8.39 -4.34
N HIS A 229 -8.08 8.73 -5.46
CA HIS A 229 -6.81 8.18 -5.94
C HIS A 229 -5.68 9.20 -5.80
N TRP A 230 -4.58 8.78 -5.17
CA TRP A 230 -3.39 9.58 -4.97
C TRP A 230 -2.24 9.02 -5.82
N PHE A 231 -1.58 9.85 -6.60
CA PHE A 231 -0.52 9.41 -7.52
C PHE A 231 0.85 9.89 -7.04
N VAL A 232 1.85 9.00 -7.05
CA VAL A 232 3.23 9.32 -6.68
C VAL A 232 4.19 8.71 -7.72
N PRO A 233 4.78 9.52 -8.60
CA PRO A 233 4.61 10.97 -8.70
C PRO A 233 3.26 11.35 -9.33
N PRO A 234 2.82 12.61 -9.20
CA PRO A 234 1.50 13.05 -9.67
C PRO A 234 1.30 12.90 -11.19
N GLU A 235 2.36 12.86 -11.98
CA GLU A 235 2.32 12.66 -13.44
C GLU A 235 1.68 11.31 -13.86
N ILE A 236 1.64 10.32 -12.96
CA ILE A 236 0.97 9.03 -13.23
C ILE A 236 -0.53 9.22 -13.48
N ALA A 237 -1.14 10.28 -12.95
CA ALA A 237 -2.55 10.60 -13.23
C ALA A 237 -2.83 10.77 -14.74
N GLU A 238 -1.86 11.23 -15.51
CA GLU A 238 -2.03 11.38 -16.97
C GLU A 238 -2.03 10.01 -17.66
N LEU A 239 -1.23 9.04 -17.18
CA LEU A 239 -1.27 7.67 -17.68
C LEU A 239 -2.61 7.00 -17.34
N ASP A 240 -3.16 7.24 -16.16
CA ASP A 240 -4.47 6.72 -15.77
C ASP A 240 -5.59 7.22 -16.70
N LYS A 241 -5.60 8.52 -16.98
CA LYS A 241 -6.54 9.12 -17.95
C LYS A 241 -6.35 8.56 -19.36
N ALA A 242 -5.10 8.48 -19.81
CA ALA A 242 -4.79 7.96 -21.16
C ALA A 242 -5.26 6.51 -21.32
N SER A 243 -5.05 5.68 -20.31
CA SER A 243 -5.48 4.28 -20.30
C SER A 243 -7.00 4.13 -20.33
N ALA A 244 -7.72 5.01 -19.64
CA ALA A 244 -9.18 4.99 -19.63
C ALA A 244 -9.79 5.43 -20.97
N LEU A 245 -9.12 6.33 -21.70
CA LEU A 245 -9.62 6.89 -22.97
C LEU A 245 -9.19 6.09 -24.20
N GLY A 246 -8.03 5.43 -24.18
CA GLY A 246 -7.48 4.74 -25.35
C GLY A 246 -6.45 3.68 -24.95
N PRO A 247 -6.88 2.55 -24.35
CA PRO A 247 -5.97 1.50 -23.87
C PRO A 247 -5.10 0.89 -24.96
N GLU A 248 -5.59 0.86 -26.22
CA GLU A 248 -4.83 0.37 -27.36
C GLU A 248 -3.61 1.26 -27.66
N ALA A 249 -3.76 2.58 -27.57
CA ALA A 249 -2.65 3.50 -27.78
C ALA A 249 -1.57 3.35 -26.69
N VAL A 250 -1.98 3.15 -25.43
CA VAL A 250 -1.05 2.88 -24.33
C VAL A 250 -0.35 1.53 -24.52
N ARG A 251 -1.09 0.48 -24.94
CA ARG A 251 -0.50 -0.83 -25.29
C ARG A 251 0.58 -0.69 -26.35
N ASP A 252 0.29 0.01 -27.44
CA ASP A 252 1.20 0.14 -28.58
C ASP A 252 2.44 0.97 -28.19
N GLN A 253 2.27 1.98 -27.35
CA GLN A 253 3.38 2.75 -26.77
C GLN A 253 4.29 1.87 -25.90
N ILE A 254 3.73 1.04 -25.03
CA ILE A 254 4.49 0.11 -24.21
C ILE A 254 5.21 -0.91 -25.09
N ALA A 255 4.53 -1.46 -26.11
CA ALA A 255 5.10 -2.45 -27.02
C ALA A 255 6.24 -1.87 -27.88
N SER A 256 6.21 -0.57 -28.21
CA SER A 256 7.25 0.08 -29.02
C SER A 256 8.55 0.42 -28.25
N GLY A 257 8.62 0.12 -26.96
CA GLY A 257 9.85 0.22 -26.18
C GLY A 257 9.93 1.41 -25.23
N ALA A 258 8.84 2.16 -25.01
CA ALA A 258 8.81 3.16 -23.94
C ALA A 258 9.08 2.54 -22.54
N PHE A 259 8.89 1.22 -22.43
CA PHE A 259 9.18 0.38 -21.27
C PHE A 259 9.85 -0.92 -21.70
N ALA A 260 10.88 -0.86 -22.53
CA ALA A 260 11.65 -1.97 -23.11
C ALA A 260 11.41 -3.36 -22.46
N TRP A 261 10.19 -3.88 -22.58
CA TRP A 261 9.90 -5.27 -22.25
C TRP A 261 10.42 -6.12 -23.41
N ASP A 262 11.54 -6.78 -23.21
CA ASP A 262 12.01 -7.83 -24.08
C ASP A 262 11.91 -9.15 -23.32
N PRO A 263 10.96 -10.04 -23.68
CA PRO A 263 10.82 -11.34 -23.00
C PRO A 263 12.07 -12.20 -23.09
N ARG A 264 12.99 -11.89 -24.03
CA ARG A 264 14.27 -12.59 -24.19
C ARG A 264 15.37 -12.09 -23.24
N LYS A 265 15.12 -11.00 -22.48
CA LYS A 265 16.03 -10.39 -21.51
C LYS A 265 15.54 -10.55 -20.07
N ALA A 266 14.54 -11.39 -19.85
CA ALA A 266 14.00 -11.68 -18.53
C ALA A 266 14.73 -12.84 -17.84
N ASP A 267 16.08 -12.94 -18.05
CA ASP A 267 16.98 -13.84 -17.33
C ASP A 267 17.50 -13.18 -16.05
#